data_856673295dc6eb76f77c1d1f08e95ed8
#
_entry.id   856673295dc6eb76f77c1d1f08e95ed8
#
_cell.length_a   1.000
_cell.length_b   1.000
_cell.length_c   1.000
_cell.angle_alpha   90.00
_cell.angle_beta   90.00
_cell.angle_gamma   90.00
#
_symmetry.space_group_name_H-M   'P 1'
#
loop_
_entity.id
_entity.type
_entity.pdbx_description
1 polymer ?
#
loop_
_entity_poly.entity_id
_entity_poly.type
_entity_poly.pdbx_seq_one_letter_code
_entity_poly.pdbx_strand_id
1 'polypeptide(L)'
;MPLLEPLNQLKIPIVGSPLFIISNPDLVLAQCLNGIVGSFPALNAREEEGEPNMLEIWLKKITEGLDKYNQKNPDNPAAPFAVNHIVHRSNVRLEKDIDICAKWNVPIWITSLGARPEVNEVAHQVNGIVLHDVINNFFAKKAIDKGADGLVAVAAGAGGHAGTLSPFALIQEIREWFEGPLLLSGSISNGGAVLAAQAMGADLAYIGSAFI
;
A
#
# COMPACT_ATOMS: atom_id res chain seq x y z
N MET A 1 17.90 7.72 0.90
CA MET A 1 18.20 6.31 1.28
C MET A 1 17.72 5.37 0.19
N PRO A 2 18.31 4.19 0.03
CA PRO A 2 17.68 3.17 -0.81
C PRO A 2 16.31 2.79 -0.23
N LEU A 3 15.34 2.51 -1.12
CA LEU A 3 14.05 1.98 -0.69
C LEU A 3 14.23 0.68 0.10
N LEU A 4 13.36 0.46 1.06
CA LEU A 4 13.31 -0.78 1.84
C LEU A 4 12.84 -1.95 0.96
N GLU A 5 13.31 -3.17 1.26
CA GLU A 5 12.68 -4.35 0.70
C GLU A 5 11.22 -4.45 1.17
N PRO A 6 10.30 -4.86 0.30
CA PRO A 6 10.51 -5.29 -1.09
C PRO A 6 10.37 -4.16 -2.13
N LEU A 7 10.27 -2.89 -1.74
CA LEU A 7 10.04 -1.75 -2.65
C LEU A 7 11.28 -1.41 -3.51
N ASN A 8 12.48 -1.76 -3.06
CA ASN A 8 13.75 -1.48 -3.76
C ASN A 8 13.95 -2.30 -5.04
N GLN A 9 13.13 -3.35 -5.24
CA GLN A 9 13.21 -4.24 -6.40
C GLN A 9 12.19 -3.91 -7.50
N LEU A 10 11.38 -2.86 -7.32
CA LEU A 10 10.35 -2.49 -8.28
C LEU A 10 10.96 -1.97 -9.58
N LYS A 11 10.51 -2.52 -10.71
CA LYS A 11 10.89 -2.08 -12.04
C LYS A 11 10.16 -0.80 -12.46
N ILE A 12 8.94 -0.66 -11.99
CA ILE A 12 8.08 0.49 -12.23
C ILE A 12 7.78 1.12 -10.87
N PRO A 13 8.09 2.41 -10.66
CA PRO A 13 7.95 3.06 -9.36
C PRO A 13 6.49 3.40 -9.04
N ILE A 14 5.63 2.38 -9.06
CA ILE A 14 4.18 2.53 -8.87
C ILE A 14 3.66 1.53 -7.85
N VAL A 15 2.81 2.04 -6.97
CA VAL A 15 1.91 1.25 -6.11
C VAL A 15 0.48 1.51 -6.57
N GLY A 16 -0.24 0.46 -6.96
CA GLY A 16 -1.68 0.54 -7.19
C GLY A 16 -2.40 0.81 -5.88
N SER A 17 -3.19 1.87 -5.79
CA SER A 17 -3.91 2.17 -4.56
C SER A 17 -5.05 1.17 -4.32
N PRO A 18 -5.37 0.85 -3.06
CA PRO A 18 -6.46 -0.05 -2.72
C PRO A 18 -7.81 0.61 -3.02
N LEU A 19 -8.51 0.13 -4.04
CA LEU A 19 -9.78 0.69 -4.50
C LEU A 19 -10.95 -0.03 -3.84
N PHE A 20 -11.77 0.71 -3.07
CA PHE A 20 -12.95 0.15 -2.44
C PHE A 20 -13.89 -0.46 -3.49
N ILE A 21 -14.37 -1.68 -3.25
CA ILE A 21 -15.19 -2.51 -4.14
C ILE A 21 -14.42 -3.04 -5.38
N ILE A 22 -13.56 -2.24 -5.99
CA ILE A 22 -12.92 -2.54 -7.29
C ILE A 22 -11.73 -3.48 -7.12
N SER A 23 -10.82 -3.19 -6.16
CA SER A 23 -9.66 -4.05 -5.95
C SER A 23 -10.10 -5.44 -5.48
N ASN A 24 -9.67 -6.44 -6.22
CA ASN A 24 -9.89 -7.86 -5.98
C ASN A 24 -8.63 -8.64 -6.34
N PRO A 25 -8.54 -9.95 -6.07
CA PRO A 25 -7.34 -10.73 -6.35
C PRO A 25 -6.88 -10.71 -7.81
N ASP A 26 -7.80 -10.64 -8.78
CA ASP A 26 -7.44 -10.64 -10.19
C ASP A 26 -6.77 -9.31 -10.60
N LEU A 27 -7.27 -8.18 -10.10
CA LEU A 27 -6.63 -6.89 -10.30
C LEU A 27 -5.25 -6.84 -9.63
N VAL A 28 -5.14 -7.31 -8.39
CA VAL A 28 -3.86 -7.36 -7.66
C VAL A 28 -2.84 -8.21 -8.42
N LEU A 29 -3.22 -9.40 -8.86
CA LEU A 29 -2.35 -10.25 -9.67
C LEU A 29 -1.94 -9.56 -10.98
N ALA A 30 -2.89 -8.96 -11.71
CA ALA A 30 -2.58 -8.23 -12.93
C ALA A 30 -1.56 -7.11 -12.71
N GLN A 31 -1.67 -6.37 -11.62
CA GLN A 31 -0.72 -5.31 -11.23
C GLN A 31 0.65 -5.91 -10.93
N CYS A 32 0.73 -6.90 -10.05
CA CYS A 32 1.98 -7.52 -9.63
C CYS A 32 2.74 -8.16 -10.79
N LEU A 33 2.04 -8.88 -11.67
CA LEU A 33 2.63 -9.53 -12.85
C LEU A 33 3.18 -8.51 -13.87
N ASN A 34 2.69 -7.27 -13.83
CA ASN A 34 3.19 -6.18 -14.67
C ASN A 34 4.19 -5.25 -13.95
N GLY A 35 4.75 -5.68 -12.81
CA GLY A 35 5.83 -4.96 -12.11
C GLY A 35 5.37 -3.79 -11.24
N ILE A 36 4.09 -3.70 -10.91
CA ILE A 36 3.47 -2.69 -10.06
C ILE A 36 3.04 -3.37 -8.76
N VAL A 37 3.25 -2.75 -7.61
CA VAL A 37 2.68 -3.26 -6.36
C VAL A 37 1.16 -3.25 -6.47
N GLY A 38 0.54 -4.42 -6.46
CA GLY A 38 -0.91 -4.55 -6.44
C GLY A 38 -1.44 -4.43 -5.02
N SER A 39 -2.58 -3.77 -4.82
CA SER A 39 -3.16 -3.66 -3.49
C SER A 39 -4.68 -3.79 -3.44
N PHE A 40 -5.18 -4.18 -2.27
CA PHE A 40 -6.62 -4.22 -2.00
C PHE A 40 -6.92 -3.89 -0.53
N PRO A 41 -8.09 -3.30 -0.23
CA PRO A 41 -8.55 -3.14 1.14
C PRO A 41 -8.98 -4.51 1.72
N ALA A 42 -8.53 -4.88 2.92
CA ALA A 42 -9.00 -6.10 3.59
C ALA A 42 -10.54 -6.14 3.69
N LEU A 43 -11.17 -4.98 3.84
CA LEU A 43 -12.62 -4.83 3.90
C LEU A 43 -13.37 -5.18 2.59
N ASN A 44 -12.65 -5.27 1.44
CA ASN A 44 -13.27 -5.74 0.19
C ASN A 44 -13.53 -7.25 0.20
N ALA A 45 -12.73 -8.01 0.95
CA ALA A 45 -12.94 -9.44 1.17
C ALA A 45 -14.10 -9.64 2.15
N ARG A 46 -15.33 -9.44 1.65
CA ARG A 46 -16.57 -9.52 2.46
C ARG A 46 -16.90 -10.98 2.76
N GLU A 47 -17.22 -11.25 4.02
CA GLU A 47 -17.75 -12.55 4.42
C GLU A 47 -19.19 -12.68 3.96
N GLU A 48 -19.50 -13.77 3.28
CA GLU A 48 -20.84 -14.18 2.98
C GLU A 48 -21.30 -15.23 4.01
N GLU A 49 -22.59 -15.30 4.29
CA GLU A 49 -23.12 -16.21 5.29
C GLU A 49 -22.87 -17.68 4.86
N GLY A 50 -22.13 -18.42 5.70
CA GLY A 50 -21.76 -19.81 5.42
C GLY A 50 -20.46 -20.01 4.62
N GLU A 51 -19.84 -18.95 4.13
CA GLU A 51 -18.55 -19.05 3.43
C GLU A 51 -17.37 -18.97 4.39
N PRO A 52 -16.28 -19.70 4.10
CA PRO A 52 -15.05 -19.56 4.86
C PRO A 52 -14.46 -18.16 4.68
N ASN A 53 -13.55 -17.82 5.54
CA ASN A 53 -12.88 -16.53 5.60
C ASN A 53 -12.42 -16.00 4.23
N MET A 54 -13.15 -15.08 3.65
CA MET A 54 -12.91 -14.59 2.28
C MET A 54 -11.53 -13.92 2.13
N LEU A 55 -11.01 -13.24 3.17
CA LEU A 55 -9.67 -12.67 3.14
C LEU A 55 -8.60 -13.75 2.98
N GLU A 56 -8.74 -14.88 3.66
CA GLU A 56 -7.82 -16.01 3.52
C GLU A 56 -7.86 -16.63 2.13
N ILE A 57 -9.05 -16.75 1.53
CA ILE A 57 -9.23 -17.20 0.14
C ILE A 57 -8.52 -16.27 -0.84
N TRP A 58 -8.66 -14.96 -0.64
CA TRP A 58 -8.02 -13.96 -1.50
C TRP A 58 -6.50 -14.01 -1.40
N LEU A 59 -5.98 -14.04 -0.18
CA LEU A 59 -4.53 -14.13 0.06
C LEU A 59 -3.95 -15.42 -0.54
N LYS A 60 -4.62 -16.55 -0.37
CA LYS A 60 -4.23 -17.81 -1.01
C LYS A 60 -4.15 -17.68 -2.53
N LYS A 61 -5.21 -17.15 -3.18
CA LYS A 61 -5.25 -16.96 -4.63
C LYS A 61 -4.10 -16.08 -5.12
N ILE A 62 -3.83 -14.98 -4.41
CA ILE A 62 -2.75 -14.04 -4.76
C ILE A 62 -1.40 -14.73 -4.61
N THR A 63 -1.11 -15.32 -3.45
CA THR A 63 0.18 -15.95 -3.16
C THR A 63 0.47 -17.09 -4.14
N GLU A 64 -0.47 -18.03 -4.34
CA GLU A 64 -0.31 -19.13 -5.29
C GLU A 64 -0.12 -18.62 -6.73
N GLY A 65 -0.82 -17.55 -7.10
CA GLY A 65 -0.67 -16.92 -8.42
C GLY A 65 0.70 -16.32 -8.65
N LEU A 66 1.23 -15.59 -7.66
CA LEU A 66 2.56 -15.00 -7.69
C LEU A 66 3.66 -16.08 -7.68
N ASP A 67 3.54 -17.10 -6.84
CA ASP A 67 4.50 -18.20 -6.76
C ASP A 67 4.60 -18.94 -8.09
N LYS A 68 3.45 -19.26 -8.70
CA LYS A 68 3.39 -19.91 -10.02
C LYS A 68 4.03 -19.07 -11.11
N TYR A 69 3.87 -17.76 -11.07
CA TYR A 69 4.51 -16.85 -12.01
C TYR A 69 6.01 -16.79 -11.79
N ASN A 70 6.46 -16.60 -10.55
CA ASN A 70 7.86 -16.48 -10.17
C ASN A 70 8.66 -17.76 -10.52
N GLN A 71 8.08 -18.94 -10.31
CA GLN A 71 8.69 -20.22 -10.73
C GLN A 71 8.95 -20.29 -12.24
N LYS A 72 8.09 -19.68 -13.05
CA LYS A 72 8.23 -19.64 -14.52
C LYS A 72 9.10 -18.49 -15.00
N ASN A 73 9.28 -17.47 -14.21
CA ASN A 73 9.99 -16.25 -14.55
C ASN A 73 11.02 -15.86 -13.49
N PRO A 74 12.02 -16.71 -13.18
CA PRO A 74 12.97 -16.48 -12.09
C PRO A 74 13.79 -15.20 -12.28
N ASP A 75 14.11 -14.84 -13.54
CA ASP A 75 14.86 -13.63 -13.88
C ASP A 75 13.98 -12.36 -13.93
N ASN A 76 12.67 -12.53 -13.82
CA ASN A 76 11.69 -11.44 -13.88
C ASN A 76 10.53 -11.70 -12.91
N PRO A 77 10.77 -11.74 -11.59
CA PRO A 77 9.73 -12.00 -10.62
C PRO A 77 8.66 -10.91 -10.63
N ALA A 78 7.46 -11.27 -10.21
CA ALA A 78 6.35 -10.35 -10.01
C ALA A 78 6.69 -9.34 -8.90
N ALA A 79 6.10 -8.16 -8.98
CA ALA A 79 6.13 -7.20 -7.87
C ALA A 79 5.35 -7.76 -6.66
N PRO A 80 5.67 -7.32 -5.44
CA PRO A 80 4.96 -7.72 -4.23
C PRO A 80 3.53 -7.15 -4.22
N PHE A 81 2.68 -7.69 -3.34
CA PHE A 81 1.34 -7.13 -3.10
C PHE A 81 1.25 -6.45 -1.74
N ALA A 82 0.21 -5.64 -1.57
CA ALA A 82 -0.10 -4.94 -0.33
C ALA A 82 -1.55 -5.17 0.11
N VAL A 83 -1.78 -5.16 1.42
CA VAL A 83 -3.13 -5.16 2.01
C VAL A 83 -3.35 -3.87 2.78
N ASN A 84 -4.47 -3.20 2.52
CA ASN A 84 -4.82 -1.99 3.23
C ASN A 84 -5.77 -2.29 4.40
N HIS A 85 -5.43 -1.73 5.55
CA HIS A 85 -6.18 -1.81 6.79
C HIS A 85 -6.69 -0.43 7.21
N ILE A 86 -7.99 -0.31 7.37
CA ILE A 86 -8.60 0.82 8.05
C ILE A 86 -8.44 0.60 9.55
N VAL A 87 -7.50 1.33 10.17
CA VAL A 87 -7.16 1.14 11.59
C VAL A 87 -8.03 1.97 12.55
N HIS A 88 -9.09 2.57 12.04
CA HIS A 88 -10.05 3.30 12.85
C HIS A 88 -10.86 2.34 13.73
N ARG A 89 -11.23 2.80 14.93
CA ARG A 89 -11.97 2.03 15.95
C ARG A 89 -13.33 1.46 15.48
N SER A 90 -13.90 2.00 14.40
CA SER A 90 -15.14 1.48 13.81
C SER A 90 -14.94 0.21 12.99
N ASN A 91 -13.71 -0.17 12.69
CA ASN A 91 -13.42 -1.41 11.98
C ASN A 91 -13.39 -2.57 12.97
N VAL A 92 -14.52 -3.23 13.14
CA VAL A 92 -14.69 -4.37 14.05
C VAL A 92 -13.99 -5.65 13.57
N ARG A 93 -13.55 -5.69 12.30
CA ARG A 93 -12.84 -6.82 11.72
C ARG A 93 -11.32 -6.72 11.88
N LEU A 94 -10.81 -5.56 12.28
CA LEU A 94 -9.38 -5.23 12.20
C LEU A 94 -8.48 -6.31 12.80
N GLU A 95 -8.74 -6.73 14.04
CA GLU A 95 -7.89 -7.71 14.73
C GLU A 95 -7.85 -9.05 13.98
N LYS A 96 -9.02 -9.55 13.53
CA LYS A 96 -9.10 -10.78 12.73
C LYS A 96 -8.35 -10.65 11.40
N ASP A 97 -8.53 -9.53 10.69
CA ASP A 97 -7.89 -9.30 9.40
C ASP A 97 -6.35 -9.21 9.55
N ILE A 98 -5.86 -8.61 10.64
CA ILE A 98 -4.43 -8.54 10.96
C ILE A 98 -3.84 -9.93 11.19
N ASP A 99 -4.48 -10.76 12.02
CA ASP A 99 -4.03 -12.13 12.32
C ASP A 99 -3.92 -12.97 11.05
N ILE A 100 -4.89 -12.82 10.14
CA ILE A 100 -4.87 -13.52 8.85
C ILE A 100 -3.73 -13.01 7.98
N CYS A 101 -3.53 -11.70 7.87
CA CYS A 101 -2.45 -11.14 7.07
C CYS A 101 -1.07 -11.55 7.62
N ALA A 102 -0.91 -11.61 8.95
CA ALA A 102 0.30 -12.10 9.58
C ALA A 102 0.56 -13.59 9.24
N LYS A 103 -0.47 -14.44 9.34
CA LYS A 103 -0.37 -15.87 8.97
C LYS A 103 0.09 -16.08 7.52
N TRP A 104 -0.28 -15.19 6.61
CA TRP A 104 0.07 -15.24 5.21
C TRP A 104 1.33 -14.44 4.85
N ASN A 105 2.06 -13.92 5.84
CA ASN A 105 3.28 -13.13 5.67
C ASN A 105 3.11 -12.02 4.62
N VAL A 106 2.04 -11.22 4.75
CA VAL A 106 1.79 -10.11 3.82
C VAL A 106 2.98 -9.17 3.80
N PRO A 107 3.61 -8.91 2.63
CA PRO A 107 4.88 -8.19 2.58
C PRO A 107 4.74 -6.68 2.78
N ILE A 108 3.61 -6.09 2.39
CA ILE A 108 3.37 -4.64 2.49
C ILE A 108 2.00 -4.40 3.12
N TRP A 109 1.99 -3.65 4.20
CA TRP A 109 0.78 -3.24 4.92
C TRP A 109 0.54 -1.77 4.69
N ILE A 110 -0.65 -1.39 4.23
CA ILE A 110 -1.05 0.02 4.10
C ILE A 110 -2.04 0.32 5.20
N THR A 111 -1.75 1.29 6.07
CA THR A 111 -2.63 1.66 7.17
C THR A 111 -3.25 3.03 6.93
N SER A 112 -4.55 3.14 7.18
CA SER A 112 -5.34 4.35 6.90
C SER A 112 -6.25 4.72 8.08
N LEU A 113 -6.56 6.01 8.23
CA LEU A 113 -7.47 6.57 9.23
C LEU A 113 -7.02 6.38 10.69
N GLY A 114 -5.77 6.64 10.94
CA GLY A 114 -5.14 6.58 12.26
C GLY A 114 -3.90 5.69 12.27
N ALA A 115 -2.99 5.91 13.20
CA ALA A 115 -1.78 5.11 13.35
C ALA A 115 -1.86 4.31 14.65
N ARG A 116 -1.75 2.98 14.55
CA ARG A 116 -1.80 2.04 15.68
C ARG A 116 -0.50 1.25 15.75
N PRO A 117 0.36 1.48 16.78
CA PRO A 117 1.63 0.77 16.93
C PRO A 117 1.45 -0.76 16.93
N GLU A 118 0.38 -1.26 17.54
CA GLU A 118 0.10 -2.70 17.65
C GLU A 118 -0.03 -3.36 16.27
N VAL A 119 -0.60 -2.64 15.30
CA VAL A 119 -0.72 -3.14 13.91
C VAL A 119 0.64 -3.17 13.23
N ASN A 120 1.45 -2.13 13.44
CA ASN A 120 2.80 -2.03 12.88
C ASN A 120 3.72 -3.11 13.45
N GLU A 121 3.64 -3.37 14.75
CA GLU A 121 4.40 -4.44 15.42
C GLU A 121 4.08 -5.82 14.84
N VAL A 122 2.81 -6.13 14.59
CA VAL A 122 2.40 -7.41 13.96
C VAL A 122 2.96 -7.53 12.55
N ALA A 123 2.90 -6.45 11.75
CA ALA A 123 3.49 -6.45 10.41
C ALA A 123 5.00 -6.72 10.45
N HIS A 124 5.73 -6.07 11.37
CA HIS A 124 7.18 -6.25 11.53
C HIS A 124 7.56 -7.67 12.00
N GLN A 125 6.73 -8.32 12.83
CA GLN A 125 6.97 -9.71 13.27
C GLN A 125 7.00 -10.71 12.12
N VAL A 126 6.37 -10.39 10.99
CA VAL A 126 6.36 -11.21 9.78
C VAL A 126 7.24 -10.64 8.67
N ASN A 127 8.18 -9.75 9.01
CA ASN A 127 9.06 -9.03 8.08
C ASN A 127 8.30 -8.20 7.02
N GLY A 128 7.07 -7.80 7.29
CA GLY A 128 6.32 -6.87 6.48
C GLY A 128 6.72 -5.42 6.76
N ILE A 129 6.54 -4.53 5.77
CA ILE A 129 6.70 -3.08 5.94
C ILE A 129 5.36 -2.39 6.02
N VAL A 130 5.31 -1.27 6.74
CA VAL A 130 4.09 -0.48 6.95
C VAL A 130 4.19 0.87 6.25
N LEU A 131 3.30 1.12 5.31
CA LEU A 131 3.09 2.41 4.65
C LEU A 131 1.84 3.07 5.24
N HIS A 132 1.93 4.32 5.69
CA HIS A 132 0.80 5.00 6.33
C HIS A 132 0.28 6.19 5.51
N ASP A 133 -1.04 6.26 5.29
CA ASP A 133 -1.69 7.36 4.59
C ASP A 133 -1.69 8.64 5.44
N VAL A 134 -1.14 9.73 4.91
CA VAL A 134 -1.06 11.02 5.59
C VAL A 134 -1.49 12.16 4.68
N ILE A 135 -2.14 13.15 5.26
CA ILE A 135 -2.66 14.34 4.52
C ILE A 135 -1.88 15.63 4.83
N ASN A 136 -1.00 15.60 5.81
CA ASN A 136 -0.16 16.73 6.20
C ASN A 136 1.04 16.27 7.05
N ASN A 137 1.96 17.19 7.29
CA ASN A 137 3.20 16.96 8.00
C ASN A 137 3.00 16.54 9.48
N PHE A 138 1.96 17.05 10.14
CA PHE A 138 1.64 16.65 11.52
C PHE A 138 1.31 15.15 11.63
N PHE A 139 0.44 14.65 10.74
CA PHE A 139 0.09 13.23 10.71
C PHE A 139 1.25 12.37 10.20
N ALA A 140 2.09 12.91 9.30
CA ALA A 140 3.29 12.21 8.83
C ALA A 140 4.26 11.92 9.98
N LYS A 141 4.61 12.92 10.79
CA LYS A 141 5.45 12.74 11.98
C LYS A 141 4.84 11.74 12.96
N LYS A 142 3.55 11.88 13.24
CA LYS A 142 2.84 10.97 14.14
C LYS A 142 2.82 9.52 13.65
N ALA A 143 2.76 9.28 12.34
CA ALA A 143 2.81 7.93 11.78
C ALA A 143 4.19 7.28 11.99
N ILE A 144 5.25 8.03 11.71
CA ILE A 144 6.63 7.56 11.92
C ILE A 144 6.92 7.34 13.39
N ASP A 145 6.53 8.25 14.29
CA ASP A 145 6.67 8.09 15.74
C ASP A 145 5.96 6.83 16.27
N LYS A 146 4.96 6.32 15.55
CA LYS A 146 4.23 5.10 15.87
C LYS A 146 4.73 3.86 15.13
N GLY A 147 5.85 3.95 14.41
CA GLY A 147 6.52 2.81 13.81
C GLY A 147 6.11 2.51 12.36
N ALA A 148 5.54 3.44 11.62
CA ALA A 148 5.39 3.28 10.17
C ALA A 148 6.78 3.38 9.50
N ASP A 149 7.03 2.54 8.49
CA ASP A 149 8.30 2.50 7.75
C ASP A 149 8.33 3.50 6.60
N GLY A 150 7.17 3.83 6.07
CA GLY A 150 7.01 4.75 4.95
C GLY A 150 5.67 5.49 4.99
N LEU A 151 5.56 6.50 4.15
CA LEU A 151 4.43 7.40 4.09
C LEU A 151 3.78 7.40 2.69
N VAL A 152 2.46 7.42 2.67
CA VAL A 152 1.68 7.75 1.47
C VAL A 152 1.15 9.17 1.64
N ALA A 153 1.76 10.13 0.98
CA ALA A 153 1.33 11.54 0.98
C ALA A 153 0.09 11.70 0.10
N VAL A 154 -1.08 11.76 0.74
CA VAL A 154 -2.39 11.90 0.07
C VAL A 154 -2.67 13.38 -0.13
N ALA A 155 -2.26 13.90 -1.29
CA ALA A 155 -2.35 15.32 -1.64
C ALA A 155 -3.69 15.70 -2.28
N ALA A 156 -3.88 16.97 -2.56
CA ALA A 156 -5.00 17.47 -3.35
C ALA A 156 -5.04 16.77 -4.72
N GLY A 157 -6.23 16.36 -5.14
CA GLY A 157 -6.44 15.60 -6.37
C GLY A 157 -6.40 14.08 -6.21
N ALA A 158 -6.11 13.56 -5.00
CA ALA A 158 -6.34 12.16 -4.69
C ALA A 158 -7.83 11.86 -4.57
N GLY A 159 -8.21 10.59 -4.84
CA GLY A 159 -9.57 10.11 -4.58
C GLY A 159 -9.79 9.77 -3.10
N GLY A 160 -11.06 9.54 -2.73
CA GLY A 160 -11.41 9.15 -1.35
C GLY A 160 -11.20 10.28 -0.33
N HIS A 161 -10.61 9.96 0.81
CA HIS A 161 -10.33 10.91 1.90
C HIS A 161 -9.05 11.72 1.60
N ALA A 162 -9.11 12.56 0.58
CA ALA A 162 -7.97 13.34 0.10
C ALA A 162 -7.60 14.49 1.05
N GLY A 163 -6.30 14.79 1.08
CA GLY A 163 -5.81 16.04 1.65
C GLY A 163 -6.11 17.24 0.74
N THR A 164 -5.93 18.43 1.30
CA THR A 164 -6.12 19.70 0.59
C THR A 164 -4.82 20.37 0.19
N LEU A 165 -3.68 19.84 0.66
CA LEU A 165 -2.36 20.41 0.38
C LEU A 165 -1.91 20.06 -1.04
N SER A 166 -1.26 21.04 -1.68
CA SER A 166 -0.58 20.81 -2.96
C SER A 166 0.46 19.69 -2.84
N PRO A 167 0.54 18.77 -3.83
CA PRO A 167 1.58 17.74 -3.83
C PRO A 167 2.99 18.35 -3.78
N PHE A 168 3.23 19.50 -4.43
CA PHE A 168 4.51 20.19 -4.39
C PHE A 168 4.92 20.62 -2.99
N ALA A 169 3.98 21.18 -2.20
CA ALA A 169 4.26 21.60 -0.83
C ALA A 169 4.42 20.39 0.10
N LEU A 170 3.47 19.46 0.04
CA LEU A 170 3.42 18.31 0.96
C LEU A 170 4.66 17.42 0.88
N ILE A 171 5.10 17.10 -0.34
CA ILE A 171 6.30 16.26 -0.55
C ILE A 171 7.56 16.97 -0.04
N GLN A 172 7.74 18.25 -0.37
CA GLN A 172 8.92 19.01 0.04
C GLN A 172 8.98 19.16 1.56
N GLU A 173 7.88 19.52 2.23
CA GLU A 173 7.82 19.62 3.68
C GLU A 173 8.13 18.29 4.39
N ILE A 174 7.66 17.16 3.87
CA ILE A 174 7.97 15.84 4.44
C ILE A 174 9.46 15.52 4.21
N ARG A 175 10.02 15.80 3.05
CA ARG A 175 11.42 15.53 2.73
C ARG A 175 12.42 16.36 3.53
N GLU A 176 12.03 17.47 4.13
CA GLU A 176 12.92 18.22 5.03
C GLU A 176 13.41 17.40 6.24
N TRP A 177 12.67 16.36 6.63
CA TRP A 177 12.96 15.58 7.83
C TRP A 177 12.85 14.06 7.65
N PHE A 178 12.22 13.56 6.57
CA PHE A 178 11.97 12.14 6.35
C PHE A 178 12.71 11.64 5.11
N GLU A 179 13.61 10.68 5.31
CA GLU A 179 14.41 10.07 4.25
C GLU A 179 13.91 8.66 3.84
N GLY A 180 12.92 8.11 4.54
CA GLY A 180 12.33 6.81 4.25
C GLY A 180 11.43 6.81 3.02
N PRO A 181 10.78 5.66 2.70
CA PRO A 181 9.89 5.51 1.57
C PRO A 181 8.75 6.54 1.59
N LEU A 182 8.64 7.36 0.54
CA LEU A 182 7.61 8.38 0.40
C LEU A 182 6.89 8.22 -0.93
N LEU A 183 5.61 7.93 -0.86
CA LEU A 183 4.72 7.76 -2.00
C LEU A 183 3.86 9.00 -2.18
N LEU A 184 3.61 9.41 -3.43
CA LEU A 184 2.68 10.51 -3.73
C LEU A 184 1.39 9.98 -4.33
N SER A 185 0.26 10.37 -3.74
CA SER A 185 -1.10 10.18 -4.25
C SER A 185 -1.74 11.51 -4.60
N GLY A 186 -2.33 11.61 -5.78
CA GLY A 186 -3.08 12.78 -6.23
C GLY A 186 -2.93 13.05 -7.72
N SER A 187 -4.00 12.83 -8.49
CA SER A 187 -4.08 13.11 -9.94
C SER A 187 -2.96 12.52 -10.80
N ILE A 188 -2.39 11.38 -10.41
CA ILE A 188 -1.35 10.67 -11.17
C ILE A 188 -2.02 9.56 -11.98
N SER A 189 -1.90 9.62 -13.33
CA SER A 189 -2.57 8.65 -14.22
C SER A 189 -1.73 8.25 -15.45
N ASN A 190 -0.52 8.79 -15.60
CA ASN A 190 0.37 8.47 -16.71
C ASN A 190 1.84 8.58 -16.31
N GLY A 191 2.75 8.08 -17.15
CA GLY A 191 4.19 8.05 -16.88
C GLY A 191 4.82 9.43 -16.67
N GLY A 192 4.33 10.47 -17.35
CA GLY A 192 4.80 11.84 -17.13
C GLY A 192 4.49 12.35 -15.73
N ALA A 193 3.30 12.03 -15.20
CA ALA A 193 2.93 12.38 -13.82
C ALA A 193 3.71 11.55 -12.79
N VAL A 194 4.05 10.28 -13.10
CA VAL A 194 4.96 9.47 -12.26
C VAL A 194 6.34 10.09 -12.18
N LEU A 195 6.91 10.49 -13.31
CA LEU A 195 8.21 11.18 -13.36
C LEU A 195 8.16 12.52 -12.60
N ALA A 196 7.06 13.27 -12.72
CA ALA A 196 6.87 14.50 -11.97
C ALA A 196 6.84 14.26 -10.44
N ALA A 197 6.17 13.20 -9.99
CA ALA A 197 6.17 12.81 -8.57
C ALA A 197 7.58 12.52 -8.06
N GLN A 198 8.38 11.78 -8.83
CA GLN A 198 9.79 11.52 -8.49
C GLN A 198 10.63 12.80 -8.50
N ALA A 199 10.44 13.69 -9.48
CA ALA A 199 11.16 14.96 -9.56
C ALA A 199 10.84 15.88 -8.36
N MET A 200 9.65 15.77 -7.76
CA MET A 200 9.27 16.48 -6.53
C MET A 200 9.90 15.88 -5.26
N GLY A 201 10.44 14.68 -5.31
CA GLY A 201 11.05 13.99 -4.18
C GLY A 201 10.29 12.77 -3.66
N ALA A 202 9.18 12.37 -4.27
CA ALA A 202 8.57 11.09 -3.96
C ALA A 202 9.39 9.94 -4.58
N ASP A 203 9.47 8.80 -3.89
CA ASP A 203 10.13 7.62 -4.44
C ASP A 203 9.22 6.89 -5.42
N LEU A 204 7.93 6.81 -5.10
CA LEU A 204 6.93 6.03 -5.82
C LEU A 204 5.65 6.85 -6.03
N ALA A 205 4.94 6.54 -7.10
CA ALA A 205 3.60 7.05 -7.34
C ALA A 205 2.54 6.07 -6.81
N TYR A 206 1.50 6.60 -6.16
CA TYR A 206 0.37 5.84 -5.63
C TYR A 206 -0.86 6.15 -6.48
N ILE A 207 -1.28 5.18 -7.31
CA ILE A 207 -2.20 5.41 -8.43
C ILE A 207 -3.48 4.59 -8.27
N GLY A 208 -4.62 5.22 -8.38
CA GLY A 208 -5.94 4.58 -8.34
C GLY A 208 -6.68 4.60 -9.68
N SER A 209 -7.06 5.79 -10.15
CA SER A 209 -7.99 5.97 -11.27
C SER A 209 -7.56 5.35 -12.61
N ALA A 210 -6.27 5.10 -12.83
CA ALA A 210 -5.80 4.40 -14.02
C ALA A 210 -6.16 2.90 -14.03
N PHE A 211 -6.63 2.35 -12.92
CA PHE A 211 -7.00 0.93 -12.75
C PHE A 211 -8.51 0.70 -12.60
N ILE A 212 -9.33 1.71 -12.88
CA ILE A 212 -10.79 1.65 -12.82
C ILE A 212 -11.37 1.33 -14.21
#